data_7bbba08ef427e01ddd73433f266bd928
#
_entry.id   7bbba08ef427e01ddd73433f266bd928
#
_cell.length_a   1.000
_cell.length_b   1.000
_cell.length_c   1.000
_cell.angle_alpha   90.00
_cell.angle_beta   90.00
_cell.angle_gamma   90.00
#
_symmetry.space_group_name_H-M   'P 1'
#
loop_
_entity.id
_entity.type
_entity.pdbx_description
1 polymer ?
#
loop_
_entity_poly.entity_id
_entity_poly.type
_entity_poly.pdbx_seq_one_letter_code
_entity_poly.pdbx_strand_id
1 'polypeptide(L)'
;MKASSWRAGPRGRALAVCLVAAFMTGLDVSIVNVALPSIREGLHAMEDGLQWTLSGYALTFGLLLVPAGRLGDARSRRTLFMWGVVLFTLASVACGLAWNMNVLIVSRLLQGMAAGMLNPQVSGLIQQMFRGHERGRAFGALGATIGVSTAAGPLIGGALVTGFGPELGWRWVFLVNLPIGLALLPLAHRVLPTPDPAQLSGRRESMDPVGVLLLGLGVACLLLPFIQQHQWHGQAKWLLVPAALIVLAGFVAWERAYRREPLINLALFRKRSYSLGSAIALFYFAGFTGIFFTFTLYLQSGLDYSPLMAGLSITPFALGAASASVVGGRLVGRAGRRLVAAGLTIVIVGLCATMAATALVPGHDVGLATALPLLIAGVGSGLVISPNQAITLSEVPPAGGGSAAGVLQTGQRLGSSIGIAAVGSIFFSSLPQGWPTAFRHGLLVLLTCVSIALLAAGYDLIRTYRR
;
A
#
# COMPACT_ATOMS: atom_id res chain seq x y z
N MET A 1 8.24 -3.43 34.27
CA MET A 1 8.83 -2.13 33.89
C MET A 1 10.15 -2.34 33.15
N LYS A 2 10.19 -2.40 31.79
CA LYS A 2 11.41 -2.23 30.92
C LYS A 2 10.93 -2.01 29.49
N ALA A 3 10.01 -1.05 29.28
CA ALA A 3 9.38 -0.82 27.96
C ALA A 3 10.00 0.35 27.16
N SER A 4 11.01 1.04 27.70
CA SER A 4 11.56 2.26 27.08
C SER A 4 12.95 2.11 26.44
N SER A 5 13.66 1.00 26.65
CA SER A 5 15.08 0.88 26.23
C SER A 5 15.27 0.55 24.75
N TRP A 6 14.29 -0.09 24.06
CA TRP A 6 14.46 -0.47 22.65
C TRP A 6 14.33 0.73 21.70
N ARG A 7 13.55 1.77 22.08
CA ARG A 7 13.38 2.99 21.26
C ARG A 7 14.63 3.85 21.18
N ALA A 8 15.39 3.93 22.25
CA ALA A 8 16.63 4.71 22.32
C ALA A 8 17.88 3.95 21.80
N GLY A 9 17.78 2.63 21.67
CA GLY A 9 18.88 1.77 21.22
C GLY A 9 19.11 1.78 19.70
N PRO A 10 20.19 1.12 19.21
CA PRO A 10 20.50 1.02 17.78
C PRO A 10 19.36 0.50 16.92
N ARG A 11 18.62 -0.52 17.43
CA ARG A 11 17.45 -1.11 16.73
C ARG A 11 16.29 -0.10 16.59
N GLY A 12 16.07 0.75 17.58
CA GLY A 12 15.03 1.77 17.53
C GLY A 12 15.35 2.87 16.52
N ARG A 13 16.62 3.28 16.43
CA ARG A 13 17.11 4.24 15.42
C ARG A 13 16.98 3.65 14.01
N ALA A 14 17.31 2.38 13.82
CA ALA A 14 17.14 1.69 12.54
C ALA A 14 15.67 1.58 12.15
N LEU A 15 14.77 1.31 13.11
CA LEU A 15 13.34 1.33 12.87
C LEU A 15 12.86 2.73 12.45
N ALA A 16 13.32 3.79 13.11
CA ALA A 16 12.96 5.17 12.75
C ALA A 16 13.34 5.49 11.29
N VAL A 17 14.53 5.08 10.85
CA VAL A 17 14.96 5.21 9.45
C VAL A 17 14.00 4.46 8.50
N CYS A 18 13.62 3.23 8.83
CA CYS A 18 12.65 2.46 8.06
C CYS A 18 11.27 3.15 8.00
N LEU A 19 10.82 3.72 9.13
CA LEU A 19 9.54 4.43 9.21
C LEU A 19 9.53 5.73 8.40
N VAL A 20 10.64 6.48 8.40
CA VAL A 20 10.77 7.69 7.57
C VAL A 20 10.72 7.33 6.07
N ALA A 21 11.37 6.25 5.65
CA ALA A 21 11.27 5.78 4.27
C ALA A 21 9.84 5.37 3.89
N ALA A 22 9.15 4.66 4.79
CA ALA A 22 7.76 4.26 4.58
C ALA A 22 6.82 5.48 4.57
N PHE A 23 7.08 6.49 5.42
CA PHE A 23 6.37 7.76 5.41
C PHE A 23 6.56 8.49 4.07
N MET A 24 7.79 8.62 3.60
CA MET A 24 8.14 9.27 2.34
C MET A 24 7.39 8.63 1.15
N THR A 25 7.44 7.31 1.02
CA THR A 25 6.74 6.61 -0.07
C THR A 25 5.21 6.65 0.07
N GLY A 26 4.67 6.61 1.29
CA GLY A 26 3.24 6.72 1.57
C GLY A 26 2.70 8.14 1.33
N LEU A 27 3.47 9.15 1.74
CA LEU A 27 3.17 10.56 1.47
C LEU A 27 3.10 10.83 -0.03
N ASP A 28 4.09 10.34 -0.80
CA ASP A 28 4.16 10.53 -2.25
C ASP A 28 2.91 9.99 -2.96
N VAL A 29 2.42 8.82 -2.57
CA VAL A 29 1.18 8.25 -3.14
C VAL A 29 -0.04 9.12 -2.84
N SER A 30 -0.10 9.71 -1.66
CA SER A 30 -1.27 10.46 -1.21
C SER A 30 -1.27 11.92 -1.69
N ILE A 31 -0.11 12.57 -1.68
CA ILE A 31 0.05 13.99 -1.95
C ILE A 31 -0.22 14.36 -3.42
N VAL A 32 0.14 13.45 -4.36
CA VAL A 32 -0.01 13.68 -5.81
C VAL A 32 -1.47 13.82 -6.23
N ASN A 33 -2.40 13.13 -5.54
CA ASN A 33 -3.83 13.21 -5.87
C ASN A 33 -4.37 14.65 -5.77
N VAL A 34 -3.88 15.43 -4.82
CA VAL A 34 -4.29 16.85 -4.64
C VAL A 34 -3.67 17.76 -5.70
N ALA A 35 -2.51 17.38 -6.22
CA ALA A 35 -1.79 18.16 -7.22
C ALA A 35 -2.28 17.94 -8.67
N LEU A 36 -3.15 16.94 -8.93
CA LEU A 36 -3.59 16.61 -10.29
C LEU A 36 -4.18 17.78 -11.07
N PRO A 37 -5.07 18.63 -10.48
CA PRO A 37 -5.57 19.80 -11.20
C PRO A 37 -4.46 20.78 -11.59
N SER A 38 -3.51 21.04 -10.67
CA SER A 38 -2.37 21.94 -10.93
C SER A 38 -1.39 21.36 -11.95
N ILE A 39 -1.20 20.03 -11.98
CA ILE A 39 -0.42 19.34 -13.03
C ILE A 39 -1.11 19.51 -14.39
N ARG A 40 -2.46 19.38 -14.42
CA ARG A 40 -3.24 19.59 -15.64
C ARG A 40 -3.00 20.99 -16.21
N GLU A 41 -3.09 22.02 -15.39
CA GLU A 41 -2.88 23.41 -15.79
C GLU A 41 -1.41 23.67 -16.17
N GLY A 42 -0.47 23.28 -15.30
CA GLY A 42 0.95 23.59 -15.47
C GLY A 42 1.66 22.88 -16.63
N LEU A 43 1.16 21.71 -17.05
CA LEU A 43 1.71 20.94 -18.18
C LEU A 43 0.75 20.81 -19.37
N HIS A 44 -0.40 21.51 -19.35
CA HIS A 44 -1.48 21.36 -20.34
C HIS A 44 -1.83 19.87 -20.58
N ALA A 45 -1.93 19.13 -19.48
CA ALA A 45 -2.03 17.68 -19.52
C ALA A 45 -3.44 17.20 -19.89
N MET A 46 -3.51 16.25 -20.82
CA MET A 46 -4.74 15.50 -21.10
C MET A 46 -5.00 14.47 -19.99
N GLU A 47 -6.22 13.96 -19.89
CA GLU A 47 -6.64 12.99 -18.86
C GLU A 47 -5.78 11.74 -18.85
N ASP A 48 -5.39 11.26 -20.02
CA ASP A 48 -4.52 10.09 -20.20
C ASP A 48 -3.18 10.25 -19.50
N GLY A 49 -2.54 11.41 -19.63
CA GLY A 49 -1.28 11.71 -18.98
C GLY A 49 -1.40 11.73 -17.46
N LEU A 50 -2.46 12.35 -16.93
CA LEU A 50 -2.71 12.39 -15.49
C LEU A 50 -2.93 10.98 -14.92
N GLN A 51 -3.67 10.16 -15.64
CA GLN A 51 -3.89 8.77 -15.24
C GLN A 51 -2.58 7.96 -15.23
N TRP A 52 -1.72 8.09 -16.26
CA TRP A 52 -0.43 7.45 -16.29
C TRP A 52 0.51 7.92 -15.17
N THR A 53 0.40 9.16 -14.73
CA THR A 53 1.16 9.69 -13.58
C THR A 53 0.88 8.90 -12.29
N LEU A 54 -0.36 8.49 -12.06
CA LEU A 54 -0.76 7.67 -10.91
C LEU A 54 -0.55 6.18 -11.16
N SER A 55 -1.09 5.70 -12.27
CA SER A 55 -1.15 4.27 -12.59
C SER A 55 0.21 3.70 -12.96
N GLY A 56 1.04 4.46 -13.66
CA GLY A 56 2.40 4.06 -14.01
C GLY A 56 3.27 3.83 -12.77
N TYR A 57 3.18 4.74 -11.80
CA TYR A 57 3.82 4.54 -10.50
C TYR A 57 3.33 3.27 -9.81
N ALA A 58 2.01 3.08 -9.70
CA ALA A 58 1.43 1.92 -9.03
C ALA A 58 1.82 0.60 -9.70
N LEU A 59 1.85 0.57 -11.04
CA LEU A 59 2.26 -0.58 -11.83
C LEU A 59 3.71 -0.96 -11.57
N THR A 60 4.65 -0.02 -11.77
CA THR A 60 6.08 -0.30 -11.60
C THR A 60 6.44 -0.59 -10.14
N PHE A 61 5.75 0.05 -9.19
CA PHE A 61 5.83 -0.28 -7.78
C PHE A 61 5.48 -1.75 -7.53
N GLY A 62 4.33 -2.22 -8.04
CA GLY A 62 3.89 -3.61 -7.90
C GLY A 62 4.84 -4.63 -8.52
N LEU A 63 5.38 -4.32 -9.70
CA LEU A 63 6.29 -5.19 -10.44
C LEU A 63 7.61 -5.44 -9.71
N LEU A 64 8.13 -4.45 -9.00
CA LEU A 64 9.44 -4.54 -8.33
C LEU A 64 9.40 -5.12 -6.91
N LEU A 65 8.23 -5.24 -6.29
CA LEU A 65 8.11 -5.69 -4.89
C LEU A 65 8.77 -7.05 -4.63
N VAL A 66 8.46 -8.04 -5.45
CA VAL A 66 8.98 -9.41 -5.26
C VAL A 66 10.43 -9.53 -5.69
N PRO A 67 10.82 -9.10 -6.91
CA PRO A 67 12.22 -9.15 -7.35
C PRO A 67 13.17 -8.40 -6.41
N ALA A 68 12.78 -7.20 -5.97
CA ALA A 68 13.60 -6.41 -5.06
C ALA A 68 13.65 -7.01 -3.65
N GLY A 69 12.54 -7.59 -3.17
CA GLY A 69 12.53 -8.34 -1.92
C GLY A 69 13.53 -9.50 -1.95
N ARG A 70 13.51 -10.28 -3.04
CA ARG A 70 14.44 -11.40 -3.25
C ARG A 70 15.89 -10.91 -3.36
N LEU A 71 16.13 -9.86 -4.13
CA LEU A 71 17.48 -9.30 -4.29
C LEU A 71 18.04 -8.79 -2.95
N GLY A 72 17.20 -8.21 -2.09
CA GLY A 72 17.58 -7.78 -0.75
C GLY A 72 17.93 -8.94 0.18
N ASP A 73 17.15 -10.02 0.10
CA ASP A 73 17.40 -11.25 0.87
C ASP A 73 18.69 -11.94 0.39
N ALA A 74 18.94 -11.91 -0.94
CA ALA A 74 20.09 -12.55 -1.57
C ALA A 74 21.42 -11.80 -1.35
N ARG A 75 21.39 -10.47 -1.40
CA ARG A 75 22.60 -9.65 -1.34
C ARG A 75 22.70 -8.84 -0.05
N SER A 76 21.90 -7.76 0.03
CA SER A 76 21.92 -6.87 1.21
C SER A 76 20.68 -5.98 1.21
N ARG A 77 19.83 -6.13 2.22
CA ARG A 77 18.67 -5.25 2.43
C ARG A 77 19.07 -3.80 2.65
N ARG A 78 20.17 -3.57 3.39
CA ARG A 78 20.72 -2.22 3.60
C ARG A 78 21.10 -1.56 2.28
N THR A 79 21.86 -2.27 1.44
CA THR A 79 22.32 -1.73 0.15
C THR A 79 21.14 -1.42 -0.76
N LEU A 80 20.17 -2.34 -0.88
CA LEU A 80 18.97 -2.09 -1.67
C LEU A 80 18.10 -0.97 -1.11
N PHE A 81 17.97 -0.88 0.22
CA PHE A 81 17.29 0.24 0.86
C PHE A 81 17.92 1.57 0.47
N MET A 82 19.24 1.68 0.57
CA MET A 82 19.97 2.91 0.22
C MET A 82 19.81 3.27 -1.25
N TRP A 83 19.97 2.31 -2.16
CA TRP A 83 19.71 2.52 -3.59
C TRP A 83 18.28 2.92 -3.87
N GLY A 84 17.32 2.30 -3.19
CA GLY A 84 15.90 2.67 -3.27
C GLY A 84 15.66 4.12 -2.85
N VAL A 85 16.28 4.59 -1.76
CA VAL A 85 16.19 6.00 -1.32
C VAL A 85 16.81 6.94 -2.35
N VAL A 86 18.00 6.62 -2.87
CA VAL A 86 18.68 7.41 -3.91
C VAL A 86 17.80 7.54 -5.15
N LEU A 87 17.37 6.41 -5.71
CA LEU A 87 16.56 6.38 -6.93
C LEU A 87 15.21 7.07 -6.74
N PHE A 88 14.56 6.87 -5.58
CA PHE A 88 13.30 7.54 -5.26
C PHE A 88 13.46 9.05 -5.20
N THR A 89 14.52 9.54 -4.53
CA THR A 89 14.81 10.97 -4.39
C THR A 89 15.14 11.60 -5.73
N LEU A 90 16.00 10.96 -6.54
CA LEU A 90 16.33 11.44 -7.87
C LEU A 90 15.13 11.47 -8.82
N ALA A 91 14.32 10.40 -8.82
CA ALA A 91 13.10 10.34 -9.60
C ALA A 91 12.07 11.40 -9.14
N SER A 92 12.00 11.67 -7.84
CA SER A 92 11.13 12.71 -7.29
C SER A 92 11.57 14.11 -7.74
N VAL A 93 12.87 14.38 -7.74
CA VAL A 93 13.42 15.63 -8.31
C VAL A 93 13.13 15.73 -9.81
N ALA A 94 13.29 14.63 -10.56
CA ALA A 94 12.95 14.60 -11.99
C ALA A 94 11.44 14.86 -12.23
N CYS A 95 10.55 14.36 -11.36
CA CYS A 95 9.12 14.70 -11.40
C CYS A 95 8.91 16.20 -11.18
N GLY A 96 9.51 16.78 -10.15
CA GLY A 96 9.37 18.21 -9.83
C GLY A 96 9.94 19.15 -10.89
N LEU A 97 10.96 18.70 -11.64
CA LEU A 97 11.61 19.44 -12.72
C LEU A 97 11.03 19.10 -14.11
N ALA A 98 10.00 18.27 -14.21
CA ALA A 98 9.43 17.88 -15.49
C ALA A 98 8.91 19.09 -16.28
N TRP A 99 9.29 19.18 -17.55
CA TRP A 99 8.89 20.27 -18.47
C TRP A 99 7.79 19.87 -19.43
N ASN A 100 7.45 18.60 -19.50
CA ASN A 100 6.31 18.08 -20.23
C ASN A 100 5.76 16.82 -19.57
N MET A 101 4.60 16.37 -20.02
CA MET A 101 3.88 15.24 -19.46
C MET A 101 4.64 13.90 -19.61
N ASN A 102 5.33 13.68 -20.72
CA ASN A 102 6.08 12.44 -20.95
C ASN A 102 7.25 12.29 -19.97
N VAL A 103 7.98 13.37 -19.68
CA VAL A 103 9.05 13.38 -18.67
C VAL A 103 8.49 13.09 -17.29
N LEU A 104 7.33 13.67 -16.94
CA LEU A 104 6.66 13.38 -15.67
C LEU A 104 6.28 11.90 -15.58
N ILE A 105 5.67 11.32 -16.62
CA ILE A 105 5.26 9.92 -16.65
C ILE A 105 6.49 9.00 -16.47
N VAL A 106 7.56 9.21 -17.26
CA VAL A 106 8.78 8.39 -17.15
C VAL A 106 9.40 8.51 -15.75
N SER A 107 9.45 9.72 -15.20
CA SER A 107 9.95 9.95 -13.84
C SER A 107 9.09 9.24 -12.79
N ARG A 108 7.76 9.20 -12.96
CA ARG A 108 6.84 8.47 -12.09
C ARG A 108 7.00 6.96 -12.19
N LEU A 109 7.27 6.42 -13.38
CA LEU A 109 7.59 5.00 -13.56
C LEU A 109 8.87 4.64 -12.77
N LEU A 110 9.92 5.45 -12.89
CA LEU A 110 11.18 5.25 -12.16
C LEU A 110 10.99 5.40 -10.62
N GLN A 111 10.18 6.36 -10.21
CA GLN A 111 9.86 6.58 -8.79
C GLN A 111 9.06 5.41 -8.20
N GLY A 112 8.11 4.85 -8.97
CA GLY A 112 7.38 3.63 -8.59
C GLY A 112 8.32 2.42 -8.46
N MET A 113 9.25 2.24 -9.40
CA MET A 113 10.28 1.20 -9.30
C MET A 113 11.11 1.35 -8.01
N ALA A 114 11.55 2.56 -7.69
CA ALA A 114 12.30 2.85 -6.48
C ALA A 114 11.51 2.56 -5.19
N ALA A 115 10.23 2.93 -5.17
CA ALA A 115 9.33 2.59 -4.06
C ALA A 115 9.12 1.08 -3.89
N GLY A 116 8.97 0.35 -5.02
CA GLY A 116 8.91 -1.11 -5.05
C GLY A 116 10.20 -1.77 -4.54
N MET A 117 11.33 -1.10 -4.70
CA MET A 117 12.61 -1.52 -4.15
C MET A 117 12.69 -1.30 -2.63
N LEU A 118 12.18 -0.17 -2.12
CA LEU A 118 12.26 0.23 -0.72
C LEU A 118 11.37 -0.60 0.21
N ASN A 119 10.10 -0.78 -0.14
CA ASN A 119 9.09 -1.28 0.79
C ASN A 119 9.34 -2.72 1.29
N PRO A 120 9.77 -3.71 0.46
CA PRO A 120 10.13 -5.03 0.95
C PRO A 120 11.32 -4.99 1.91
N GLN A 121 12.29 -4.05 1.69
CA GLN A 121 13.45 -3.92 2.55
C GLN A 121 13.05 -3.43 3.95
N VAL A 122 12.10 -2.48 4.03
CA VAL A 122 11.55 -2.01 5.32
C VAL A 122 10.98 -3.19 6.11
N SER A 123 10.13 -4.00 5.48
CA SER A 123 9.53 -5.17 6.13
C SER A 123 10.56 -6.25 6.47
N GLY A 124 11.52 -6.49 5.57
CA GLY A 124 12.60 -7.45 5.78
C GLY A 124 13.56 -7.03 6.91
N LEU A 125 13.92 -5.75 7.01
CA LEU A 125 14.73 -5.20 8.08
C LEU A 125 14.01 -5.29 9.43
N ILE A 126 12.70 -5.00 9.48
CA ILE A 126 11.89 -5.18 10.70
C ILE A 126 11.95 -6.64 11.16
N GLN A 127 11.76 -7.61 10.25
CA GLN A 127 11.85 -9.04 10.58
C GLN A 127 13.24 -9.47 11.04
N GLN A 128 14.29 -8.89 10.47
CA GLN A 128 15.68 -9.16 10.85
C GLN A 128 16.01 -8.64 12.24
N MET A 129 15.56 -7.42 12.56
CA MET A 129 15.92 -6.73 13.80
C MET A 129 15.04 -7.12 15.01
N PHE A 130 13.77 -7.48 14.77
CA PHE A 130 12.80 -7.67 15.84
C PHE A 130 12.20 -9.08 15.81
N ARG A 131 11.93 -9.63 17.02
CA ARG A 131 11.33 -10.97 17.20
C ARG A 131 10.15 -10.90 18.16
N GLY A 132 9.23 -11.87 18.08
CA GLY A 132 8.10 -12.00 19.01
C GLY A 132 7.29 -10.70 19.15
N HIS A 133 7.05 -10.26 20.37
CA HIS A 133 6.28 -9.06 20.70
C HIS A 133 6.88 -7.76 20.15
N GLU A 134 8.21 -7.67 20.08
CA GLU A 134 8.86 -6.45 19.54
C GLU A 134 8.57 -6.28 18.05
N ARG A 135 8.51 -7.38 17.29
CA ARG A 135 8.16 -7.37 15.87
C ARG A 135 6.73 -6.86 15.65
N GLY A 136 5.78 -7.30 16.48
CA GLY A 136 4.41 -6.78 16.45
C GLY A 136 4.36 -5.26 16.66
N ARG A 137 5.11 -4.75 17.63
CA ARG A 137 5.22 -3.30 17.91
C ARG A 137 5.86 -2.53 16.74
N ALA A 138 6.89 -3.10 16.10
CA ALA A 138 7.55 -2.48 14.96
C ALA A 138 6.61 -2.40 13.74
N PHE A 139 5.86 -3.46 13.44
CA PHE A 139 4.82 -3.42 12.40
C PHE A 139 3.65 -2.51 12.79
N GLY A 140 3.32 -2.41 14.09
CA GLY A 140 2.36 -1.44 14.59
C GLY A 140 2.76 0.00 14.31
N ALA A 141 4.03 0.33 14.53
CA ALA A 141 4.60 1.64 14.19
C ALA A 141 4.60 1.87 12.68
N LEU A 142 4.91 0.85 11.87
CA LEU A 142 4.84 0.93 10.41
C LEU A 142 3.40 1.22 9.93
N GLY A 143 2.41 0.49 10.45
CA GLY A 143 1.01 0.74 10.11
C GLY A 143 0.52 2.14 10.52
N ALA A 144 0.96 2.63 11.69
CA ALA A 144 0.68 4.01 12.11
C ALA A 144 1.31 5.03 11.15
N THR A 145 2.55 4.79 10.72
CA THR A 145 3.24 5.66 9.76
C THR A 145 2.51 5.71 8.43
N ILE A 146 2.01 4.58 7.93
CA ILE A 146 1.19 4.52 6.71
C ILE A 146 -0.09 5.36 6.89
N GLY A 147 -0.79 5.21 8.02
CA GLY A 147 -1.99 6.01 8.32
C GLY A 147 -1.70 7.51 8.36
N VAL A 148 -0.63 7.91 9.06
CA VAL A 148 -0.23 9.33 9.16
C VAL A 148 0.19 9.89 7.79
N SER A 149 0.96 9.14 6.99
CA SER A 149 1.38 9.59 5.65
C SER A 149 0.20 9.79 4.71
N THR A 150 -0.81 8.91 4.79
CA THR A 150 -2.04 9.03 3.99
C THR A 150 -2.84 10.28 4.37
N ALA A 151 -2.95 10.60 5.67
CA ALA A 151 -3.63 11.81 6.13
C ALA A 151 -2.84 13.10 5.85
N ALA A 152 -1.51 13.03 5.95
CA ALA A 152 -0.65 14.19 5.73
C ALA A 152 -0.61 14.64 4.25
N GLY A 153 -0.83 13.71 3.30
CA GLY A 153 -0.75 14.00 1.87
C GLY A 153 -1.64 15.14 1.43
N PRO A 154 -2.96 15.09 1.61
CA PRO A 154 -3.86 16.17 1.23
C PRO A 154 -3.56 17.49 1.93
N LEU A 155 -3.15 17.46 3.20
CA LEU A 155 -2.83 18.66 3.98
C LEU A 155 -1.57 19.35 3.45
N ILE A 156 -0.48 18.58 3.32
CA ILE A 156 0.80 19.10 2.84
C ILE A 156 0.68 19.50 1.35
N GLY A 157 0.04 18.65 0.53
CA GLY A 157 -0.16 18.92 -0.89
C GLY A 157 -1.01 20.16 -1.13
N GLY A 158 -2.12 20.29 -0.41
CA GLY A 158 -2.97 21.47 -0.46
C GLY A 158 -2.23 22.75 -0.04
N ALA A 159 -1.45 22.69 1.05
CA ALA A 159 -0.66 23.82 1.51
C ALA A 159 0.43 24.24 0.48
N LEU A 160 1.10 23.28 -0.15
CA LEU A 160 2.12 23.54 -1.16
C LEU A 160 1.49 24.14 -2.44
N VAL A 161 0.40 23.56 -2.92
CA VAL A 161 -0.28 24.07 -4.13
C VAL A 161 -0.86 25.49 -3.88
N THR A 162 -1.45 25.72 -2.72
CA THR A 162 -1.98 27.04 -2.37
C THR A 162 -0.87 28.08 -2.16
N GLY A 163 0.24 27.67 -1.49
CA GLY A 163 1.32 28.59 -1.15
C GLY A 163 2.20 28.99 -2.32
N PHE A 164 2.44 28.10 -3.28
CA PHE A 164 3.29 28.34 -4.46
C PHE A 164 2.50 28.60 -5.75
N GLY A 165 1.17 28.60 -5.68
CA GLY A 165 0.26 28.83 -6.81
C GLY A 165 0.04 27.58 -7.68
N PRO A 166 -1.01 27.59 -8.54
CA PRO A 166 -1.42 26.44 -9.32
C PRO A 166 -0.38 25.99 -10.35
N GLU A 167 0.41 26.90 -10.92
CA GLU A 167 1.40 26.59 -11.96
C GLU A 167 2.67 25.91 -11.42
N LEU A 168 3.13 26.31 -10.22
CA LEU A 168 4.39 25.85 -9.65
C LEU A 168 4.20 24.95 -8.42
N GLY A 169 3.05 25.04 -7.74
CA GLY A 169 2.80 24.33 -6.48
C GLY A 169 2.90 22.81 -6.61
N TRP A 170 2.47 22.23 -7.74
CA TRP A 170 2.58 20.81 -8.00
C TRP A 170 4.02 20.31 -8.06
N ARG A 171 4.99 21.14 -8.44
CA ARG A 171 6.41 20.79 -8.47
C ARG A 171 6.94 20.55 -7.06
N TRP A 172 6.54 21.37 -6.10
CA TRP A 172 6.92 21.26 -4.70
C TRP A 172 6.35 20.02 -4.04
N VAL A 173 5.22 19.50 -4.54
CA VAL A 173 4.66 18.23 -4.09
C VAL A 173 5.64 17.07 -4.28
N PHE A 174 6.41 17.07 -5.34
CA PHE A 174 7.49 16.11 -5.56
C PHE A 174 8.78 16.51 -4.84
N LEU A 175 9.17 17.77 -4.90
CA LEU A 175 10.43 18.26 -4.31
C LEU A 175 10.46 18.12 -2.78
N VAL A 176 9.33 17.98 -2.10
CA VAL A 176 9.27 17.72 -0.65
C VAL A 176 10.01 16.43 -0.25
N ASN A 177 10.15 15.47 -1.15
CA ASN A 177 10.90 14.24 -0.90
C ASN A 177 12.42 14.46 -0.91
N LEU A 178 12.94 15.53 -1.52
CA LEU A 178 14.37 15.80 -1.61
C LEU A 178 15.03 16.00 -0.23
N PRO A 179 14.57 16.92 0.63
CA PRO A 179 15.16 17.08 1.96
C PRO A 179 15.03 15.82 2.81
N ILE A 180 13.92 15.06 2.67
CA ILE A 180 13.71 13.80 3.39
C ILE A 180 14.76 12.77 2.94
N GLY A 181 14.94 12.58 1.63
CA GLY A 181 15.89 11.63 1.07
C GLY A 181 17.34 11.97 1.41
N LEU A 182 17.71 13.25 1.31
CA LEU A 182 19.06 13.73 1.67
C LEU A 182 19.38 13.50 3.16
N ALA A 183 18.42 13.69 4.06
CA ALA A 183 18.61 13.41 5.48
C ALA A 183 18.61 11.91 5.77
N LEU A 184 17.79 11.13 5.05
CA LEU A 184 17.62 9.70 5.28
C LEU A 184 18.86 8.89 4.88
N LEU A 185 19.57 9.26 3.81
CA LEU A 185 20.74 8.53 3.30
C LEU A 185 21.88 8.42 4.33
N PRO A 186 22.41 9.51 4.91
CA PRO A 186 23.48 9.42 5.91
C PRO A 186 23.02 8.73 7.18
N LEU A 187 21.74 8.89 7.59
CA LEU A 187 21.18 8.19 8.73
C LEU A 187 21.10 6.69 8.46
N ALA A 188 20.61 6.27 7.29
CA ALA A 188 20.53 4.88 6.88
C ALA A 188 21.94 4.24 6.84
N HIS A 189 22.91 4.94 6.28
CA HIS A 189 24.29 4.47 6.23
C HIS A 189 24.89 4.23 7.62
N ARG A 190 24.60 5.08 8.60
CA ARG A 190 25.17 4.97 9.96
C ARG A 190 24.45 3.98 10.86
N VAL A 191 23.13 3.75 10.62
CA VAL A 191 22.26 3.13 11.62
C VAL A 191 21.76 1.76 11.18
N LEU A 192 21.57 1.52 9.87
CA LEU A 192 21.11 0.22 9.40
C LEU A 192 22.17 -0.86 9.58
N PRO A 193 21.76 -2.09 9.97
CA PRO A 193 22.69 -3.19 10.20
C PRO A 193 23.51 -3.49 8.95
N THR A 194 24.82 -3.62 9.10
CA THR A 194 25.71 -4.08 8.05
C THR A 194 25.50 -5.56 7.79
N PRO A 195 25.57 -6.00 6.52
CA PRO A 195 25.55 -7.44 6.22
C PRO A 195 26.71 -8.15 6.92
N ASP A 196 26.44 -9.31 7.46
CA ASP A 196 27.48 -10.20 7.98
C ASP A 196 28.29 -10.75 6.79
N PRO A 197 29.62 -10.52 6.71
CA PRO A 197 30.44 -11.04 5.63
C PRO A 197 30.36 -12.57 5.48
N ALA A 198 30.18 -13.30 6.58
CA ALA A 198 29.99 -14.75 6.57
C ALA A 198 28.68 -15.19 5.88
N GLN A 199 27.65 -14.36 5.90
CA GLN A 199 26.39 -14.62 5.20
C GLN A 199 26.49 -14.30 3.70
N LEU A 200 27.40 -13.44 3.29
CA LEU A 200 27.62 -13.06 1.88
C LEU A 200 28.58 -14.04 1.15
N SER A 201 29.53 -14.64 1.85
CA SER A 201 30.59 -15.46 1.26
C SER A 201 30.19 -16.89 0.88
N GLY A 202 29.04 -17.40 1.35
CA GLY A 202 28.59 -18.78 1.12
C GLY A 202 27.50 -18.96 0.06
N ARG A 203 26.87 -17.89 -0.42
CA ARG A 203 25.71 -17.97 -1.31
C ARG A 203 25.97 -17.25 -2.63
N ARG A 204 26.32 -17.99 -3.66
CA ARG A 204 26.05 -17.60 -5.06
C ARG A 204 24.55 -17.76 -5.30
N GLU A 205 23.74 -16.90 -4.70
CA GLU A 205 22.30 -16.92 -4.93
C GLU A 205 22.06 -16.48 -6.38
N SER A 206 21.65 -17.42 -7.22
CA SER A 206 21.26 -17.11 -8.58
C SER A 206 19.89 -16.42 -8.52
N MET A 207 19.81 -15.20 -9.06
CA MET A 207 18.52 -14.62 -9.42
C MET A 207 17.89 -15.48 -10.50
N ASP A 208 16.61 -15.74 -10.39
CA ASP A 208 15.83 -16.40 -11.45
C ASP A 208 15.28 -15.34 -12.41
N PRO A 209 15.99 -15.01 -13.52
CA PRO A 209 15.53 -13.97 -14.45
C PRO A 209 14.25 -14.37 -15.17
N VAL A 210 14.05 -15.68 -15.41
CA VAL A 210 12.84 -16.19 -16.07
C VAL A 210 11.64 -16.06 -15.13
N GLY A 211 11.79 -16.44 -13.85
CA GLY A 211 10.76 -16.23 -12.84
C GLY A 211 10.40 -14.75 -12.66
N VAL A 212 11.40 -13.85 -12.65
CA VAL A 212 11.17 -12.39 -12.59
C VAL A 212 10.37 -11.90 -13.79
N LEU A 213 10.71 -12.34 -15.02
CA LEU A 213 10.00 -11.94 -16.24
C LEU A 213 8.57 -12.50 -16.25
N LEU A 214 8.37 -13.77 -15.92
CA LEU A 214 7.05 -14.39 -15.89
C LEU A 214 6.15 -13.74 -14.83
N LEU A 215 6.67 -13.54 -13.61
CA LEU A 215 5.91 -12.85 -12.56
C LEU A 215 5.58 -11.41 -12.96
N GLY A 216 6.57 -10.68 -13.49
CA GLY A 216 6.40 -9.31 -13.93
C GLY A 216 5.35 -9.20 -15.04
N LEU A 217 5.45 -10.04 -16.08
CA LEU A 217 4.48 -10.07 -17.16
C LEU A 217 3.07 -10.46 -16.67
N GLY A 218 2.98 -11.49 -15.82
CA GLY A 218 1.70 -11.93 -15.25
C GLY A 218 1.03 -10.84 -14.41
N VAL A 219 1.80 -10.16 -13.55
CA VAL A 219 1.29 -9.04 -12.74
C VAL A 219 0.92 -7.84 -13.63
N ALA A 220 1.73 -7.49 -14.63
CA ALA A 220 1.43 -6.42 -15.58
C ALA A 220 0.14 -6.71 -16.36
N CYS A 221 0.02 -7.89 -16.97
CA CYS A 221 -1.19 -8.29 -17.69
C CYS A 221 -2.43 -8.30 -16.78
N LEU A 222 -2.27 -8.66 -15.52
CA LEU A 222 -3.39 -8.67 -14.58
C LEU A 222 -3.80 -7.25 -14.15
N LEU A 223 -2.84 -6.33 -13.94
CA LEU A 223 -3.10 -4.98 -13.47
C LEU A 223 -3.57 -4.02 -14.57
N LEU A 224 -3.01 -4.13 -15.79
CA LEU A 224 -3.27 -3.18 -16.87
C LEU A 224 -4.75 -2.98 -17.21
N PRO A 225 -5.60 -4.01 -17.37
CA PRO A 225 -7.01 -3.82 -17.73
C PRO A 225 -7.80 -3.08 -16.64
N PHE A 226 -7.41 -3.23 -15.37
CA PHE A 226 -8.04 -2.51 -14.27
C PHE A 226 -7.55 -1.07 -14.15
N ILE A 227 -6.25 -0.84 -14.38
CA ILE A 227 -5.65 0.48 -14.37
C ILE A 227 -6.17 1.32 -15.55
N GLN A 228 -6.28 0.74 -16.74
CA GLN A 228 -6.67 1.42 -17.98
C GLN A 228 -8.17 1.27 -18.29
N GLN A 229 -9.00 0.97 -17.29
CA GLN A 229 -10.41 0.69 -17.49
C GLN A 229 -11.16 1.81 -18.20
N HIS A 230 -10.84 3.06 -17.92
CA HIS A 230 -11.50 4.24 -18.50
C HIS A 230 -10.98 4.63 -19.87
N GLN A 231 -9.73 4.29 -20.21
CA GLN A 231 -9.11 4.65 -21.51
C GLN A 231 -9.36 3.59 -22.59
N TRP A 232 -9.26 2.33 -22.22
CA TRP A 232 -9.46 1.24 -23.16
C TRP A 232 -10.95 0.86 -23.25
N HIS A 233 -11.65 1.44 -24.18
CA HIS A 233 -13.09 1.22 -24.40
C HIS A 233 -13.44 -0.19 -24.94
N GLY A 234 -12.48 -0.91 -25.52
CA GLY A 234 -12.68 -2.23 -26.11
C GLY A 234 -12.78 -3.36 -25.08
N GLN A 235 -13.61 -4.35 -25.33
CA GLN A 235 -13.72 -5.58 -24.52
C GLN A 235 -12.43 -6.43 -24.57
N ALA A 236 -11.59 -6.26 -25.60
CA ALA A 236 -10.36 -7.00 -25.80
C ALA A 236 -9.35 -6.85 -24.64
N LYS A 237 -9.40 -5.74 -23.88
CA LYS A 237 -8.57 -5.56 -22.68
C LYS A 237 -8.74 -6.69 -21.65
N TRP A 238 -9.93 -7.27 -21.55
CA TRP A 238 -10.21 -8.34 -20.58
C TRP A 238 -9.55 -9.67 -20.98
N LEU A 239 -9.08 -9.83 -22.23
CA LEU A 239 -8.25 -10.97 -22.65
C LEU A 239 -6.89 -11.00 -21.92
N LEU A 240 -6.44 -9.86 -21.41
CA LEU A 240 -5.24 -9.81 -20.56
C LEU A 240 -5.40 -10.57 -19.23
N VAL A 241 -6.62 -10.72 -18.72
CA VAL A 241 -6.87 -11.47 -17.48
C VAL A 241 -6.61 -12.97 -17.66
N PRO A 242 -7.23 -13.69 -18.62
CA PRO A 242 -6.87 -15.08 -18.87
C PRO A 242 -5.41 -15.24 -19.30
N ALA A 243 -4.85 -14.31 -20.09
CA ALA A 243 -3.42 -14.32 -20.42
C ALA A 243 -2.55 -14.22 -19.15
N ALA A 244 -2.88 -13.32 -18.23
CA ALA A 244 -2.20 -13.21 -16.94
C ALA A 244 -2.27 -14.51 -16.14
N LEU A 245 -3.44 -15.17 -16.11
CA LEU A 245 -3.60 -16.45 -15.41
C LEU A 245 -2.74 -17.56 -16.03
N ILE A 246 -2.64 -17.61 -17.36
CA ILE A 246 -1.78 -18.56 -18.07
C ILE A 246 -0.30 -18.29 -17.75
N VAL A 247 0.13 -17.03 -17.80
CA VAL A 247 1.53 -16.64 -17.49
C VAL A 247 1.86 -16.91 -16.03
N LEU A 248 0.96 -16.62 -15.09
CA LEU A 248 1.15 -16.91 -13.67
C LEU A 248 1.13 -18.41 -13.36
N ALA A 249 0.32 -19.20 -14.09
CA ALA A 249 0.38 -20.66 -14.01
C ALA A 249 1.72 -21.20 -14.53
N GLY A 250 2.20 -20.63 -15.65
CA GLY A 250 3.54 -20.90 -16.18
C GLY A 250 4.65 -20.52 -15.19
N PHE A 251 4.52 -19.38 -14.52
CA PHE A 251 5.42 -18.97 -13.43
C PHE A 251 5.44 -20.02 -12.30
N VAL A 252 4.28 -20.46 -11.81
CA VAL A 252 4.19 -21.45 -10.74
C VAL A 252 4.78 -22.79 -11.19
N ALA A 253 4.56 -23.21 -12.45
CA ALA A 253 5.16 -24.42 -13.01
C ALA A 253 6.69 -24.30 -13.09
N TRP A 254 7.17 -23.16 -13.56
CA TRP A 254 8.61 -22.84 -13.61
C TRP A 254 9.24 -22.89 -12.23
N GLU A 255 8.68 -22.18 -11.24
CA GLU A 255 9.16 -22.15 -9.85
C GLU A 255 9.22 -23.54 -9.20
N ARG A 256 8.27 -24.43 -9.55
CA ARG A 256 8.28 -25.83 -9.07
C ARG A 256 9.39 -26.65 -9.72
N ALA A 257 9.70 -26.38 -10.98
CA ALA A 257 10.73 -27.09 -11.75
C ALA A 257 12.13 -26.53 -11.50
N TYR A 258 12.23 -25.26 -11.05
CA TYR A 258 13.50 -24.58 -10.85
C TYR A 258 14.27 -25.17 -9.68
N ARG A 259 15.38 -25.88 -9.99
CA ARG A 259 16.17 -26.65 -9.03
C ARG A 259 17.10 -25.81 -8.15
N ARG A 260 17.29 -24.53 -8.49
CA ARG A 260 18.08 -23.59 -7.69
C ARG A 260 17.16 -22.85 -6.70
N GLU A 261 17.58 -21.70 -6.19
CA GLU A 261 16.76 -20.92 -5.27
C GLU A 261 15.63 -20.17 -6.02
N PRO A 262 14.35 -20.54 -5.79
CA PRO A 262 13.22 -19.94 -6.47
C PRO A 262 13.03 -18.48 -6.05
N LEU A 263 12.40 -17.68 -6.93
CA LEU A 263 12.04 -16.29 -6.65
C LEU A 263 11.07 -16.20 -5.47
N ILE A 264 10.08 -17.10 -5.45
CA ILE A 264 9.09 -17.24 -4.39
C ILE A 264 9.15 -18.63 -3.82
N ASN A 265 9.41 -18.75 -2.53
CA ASN A 265 9.32 -20.05 -1.85
C ASN A 265 7.85 -20.48 -1.72
N LEU A 266 7.37 -21.29 -2.66
CA LEU A 266 5.99 -21.79 -2.68
C LEU A 266 5.61 -22.59 -1.43
N ALA A 267 6.58 -23.14 -0.68
CA ALA A 267 6.31 -23.83 0.57
C ALA A 267 5.73 -22.89 1.65
N LEU A 268 5.93 -21.57 1.53
CA LEU A 268 5.31 -20.61 2.43
C LEU A 268 3.78 -20.63 2.35
N PHE A 269 3.21 -20.91 1.17
CA PHE A 269 1.76 -21.02 1.00
C PHE A 269 1.17 -22.30 1.61
N ARG A 270 2.00 -23.27 1.96
CA ARG A 270 1.56 -24.44 2.78
C ARG A 270 1.43 -24.05 4.26
N LYS A 271 2.09 -22.98 4.69
CA LYS A 271 1.93 -22.43 6.03
C LYS A 271 0.63 -21.65 6.09
N ARG A 272 -0.26 -22.10 6.97
CA ARG A 272 -1.60 -21.56 7.10
C ARG A 272 -1.62 -20.07 7.44
N SER A 273 -0.75 -19.62 8.35
CA SER A 273 -0.63 -18.21 8.74
C SER A 273 -0.30 -17.34 7.53
N TYR A 274 0.58 -17.78 6.64
CA TYR A 274 0.98 -17.06 5.45
C TYR A 274 -0.09 -17.05 4.36
N SER A 275 -0.67 -18.22 4.04
CA SER A 275 -1.70 -18.36 3.00
C SER A 275 -2.96 -17.57 3.33
N LEU A 276 -3.53 -17.77 4.53
CA LEU A 276 -4.75 -17.06 4.95
C LEU A 276 -4.48 -15.57 5.20
N GLY A 277 -3.31 -15.22 5.75
CA GLY A 277 -2.94 -13.82 5.93
C GLY A 277 -2.78 -13.07 4.62
N SER A 278 -2.24 -13.73 3.59
CA SER A 278 -2.14 -13.16 2.23
C SER A 278 -3.52 -13.01 1.57
N ALA A 279 -4.42 -13.98 1.74
CA ALA A 279 -5.79 -13.88 1.26
C ALA A 279 -6.56 -12.76 1.97
N ILE A 280 -6.46 -12.65 3.30
CA ILE A 280 -7.04 -11.54 4.07
C ILE A 280 -6.51 -10.20 3.55
N ALA A 281 -5.20 -10.09 3.32
CA ALA A 281 -4.59 -8.86 2.81
C ALA A 281 -5.15 -8.49 1.42
N LEU A 282 -5.26 -9.44 0.49
CA LEU A 282 -5.79 -9.22 -0.85
C LEU A 282 -7.23 -8.69 -0.80
N PHE A 283 -8.14 -9.39 -0.13
CA PHE A 283 -9.54 -9.01 -0.05
C PHE A 283 -9.77 -7.75 0.78
N TYR A 284 -9.03 -7.59 1.87
CA TYR A 284 -9.11 -6.37 2.69
C TYR A 284 -8.68 -5.13 1.88
N PHE A 285 -7.57 -5.20 1.14
CA PHE A 285 -7.11 -4.07 0.33
C PHE A 285 -8.00 -3.81 -0.89
N ALA A 286 -8.71 -4.80 -1.40
CA ALA A 286 -9.76 -4.60 -2.40
C ALA A 286 -10.92 -3.74 -1.85
N GLY A 287 -11.30 -3.92 -0.58
CA GLY A 287 -12.24 -3.04 0.09
C GLY A 287 -11.63 -1.71 0.52
N PHE A 288 -10.46 -1.73 1.17
CA PHE A 288 -9.85 -0.58 1.81
C PHE A 288 -9.60 0.62 0.88
N THR A 289 -9.02 0.39 -0.29
CA THR A 289 -8.66 1.50 -1.21
C THR A 289 -9.87 2.11 -1.91
N GLY A 290 -10.93 1.33 -2.09
CA GLY A 290 -12.16 1.79 -2.73
C GLY A 290 -12.88 2.89 -1.95
N ILE A 291 -12.78 2.92 -0.60
CA ILE A 291 -13.45 3.96 0.20
C ILE A 291 -12.88 5.34 -0.09
N PHE A 292 -11.56 5.47 -0.18
CA PHE A 292 -10.92 6.76 -0.49
C PHE A 292 -11.38 7.28 -1.85
N PHE A 293 -11.45 6.39 -2.83
CA PHE A 293 -11.88 6.71 -4.18
C PHE A 293 -13.36 7.18 -4.22
N THR A 294 -14.28 6.36 -3.72
CA THR A 294 -15.72 6.66 -3.81
C THR A 294 -16.13 7.82 -2.93
N PHE A 295 -15.58 7.93 -1.72
CA PHE A 295 -15.91 9.00 -0.80
C PHE A 295 -15.43 10.35 -1.32
N THR A 296 -14.21 10.40 -1.87
CA THR A 296 -13.67 11.62 -2.48
C THR A 296 -14.50 12.08 -3.67
N LEU A 297 -14.89 11.15 -4.58
CA LEU A 297 -15.76 11.47 -5.72
C LEU A 297 -17.14 11.96 -5.26
N TYR A 298 -17.74 11.29 -4.29
CA TYR A 298 -19.04 11.68 -3.75
C TYR A 298 -19.00 13.07 -3.14
N LEU A 299 -17.97 13.40 -2.35
CA LEU A 299 -17.85 14.72 -1.74
C LEU A 299 -17.52 15.81 -2.77
N GLN A 300 -16.53 15.59 -3.65
CA GLN A 300 -16.08 16.65 -4.56
C GLN A 300 -17.01 16.83 -5.75
N SER A 301 -17.40 15.76 -6.43
CA SER A 301 -18.22 15.85 -7.64
C SER A 301 -19.72 15.77 -7.36
N GLY A 302 -20.13 15.18 -6.23
CA GLY A 302 -21.54 15.04 -5.86
C GLY A 302 -22.06 16.14 -4.94
N LEU A 303 -21.19 16.72 -4.11
CA LEU A 303 -21.56 17.73 -3.10
C LEU A 303 -20.73 19.01 -3.18
N ASP A 304 -19.93 19.19 -4.23
CA ASP A 304 -19.10 20.39 -4.50
C ASP A 304 -18.15 20.78 -3.37
N TYR A 305 -17.66 19.79 -2.62
CA TYR A 305 -16.63 20.01 -1.61
C TYR A 305 -15.30 20.40 -2.25
N SER A 306 -14.62 21.39 -1.65
CA SER A 306 -13.23 21.65 -2.03
C SER A 306 -12.34 20.43 -1.75
N PRO A 307 -11.22 20.25 -2.48
CA PRO A 307 -10.28 19.16 -2.24
C PRO A 307 -9.78 19.10 -0.79
N LEU A 308 -9.57 20.26 -0.15
CA LEU A 308 -9.17 20.35 1.25
C LEU A 308 -10.27 19.84 2.19
N MET A 309 -11.53 20.26 1.98
CA MET A 309 -12.66 19.81 2.79
C MET A 309 -12.88 18.30 2.66
N ALA A 310 -12.79 17.75 1.45
CA ALA A 310 -12.88 16.30 1.22
C ALA A 310 -11.73 15.54 1.92
N GLY A 311 -10.50 16.08 1.86
CA GLY A 311 -9.34 15.53 2.58
C GLY A 311 -9.51 15.56 4.10
N LEU A 312 -10.02 16.66 4.65
CA LEU A 312 -10.34 16.77 6.07
C LEU A 312 -11.43 15.80 6.52
N SER A 313 -12.44 15.57 5.68
CA SER A 313 -13.54 14.63 5.98
C SER A 313 -13.06 13.18 6.08
N ILE A 314 -11.97 12.78 5.39
CA ILE A 314 -11.39 11.44 5.50
C ILE A 314 -10.30 11.32 6.59
N THR A 315 -9.83 12.43 7.12
CA THR A 315 -8.79 12.45 8.16
C THR A 315 -9.14 11.64 9.41
N PRO A 316 -10.39 11.62 9.92
CA PRO A 316 -10.79 10.78 11.05
C PRO A 316 -10.47 9.29 10.83
N PHE A 317 -10.69 8.77 9.62
CA PHE A 317 -10.30 7.39 9.29
C PHE A 317 -8.80 7.16 9.46
N ALA A 318 -7.97 8.06 8.94
CA ALA A 318 -6.52 7.94 9.02
C ALA A 318 -6.00 8.03 10.46
N LEU A 319 -6.58 8.90 11.29
CA LEU A 319 -6.26 9.02 12.72
C LEU A 319 -6.65 7.76 13.49
N GLY A 320 -7.83 7.21 13.22
CA GLY A 320 -8.27 5.94 13.78
C GLY A 320 -7.33 4.79 13.40
N ALA A 321 -6.96 4.70 12.11
CA ALA A 321 -6.05 3.68 11.63
C ALA A 321 -4.65 3.79 12.24
N ALA A 322 -4.09 4.99 12.33
CA ALA A 322 -2.77 5.23 12.91
C ALA A 322 -2.73 4.87 14.41
N SER A 323 -3.69 5.36 15.20
CA SER A 323 -3.76 5.09 16.65
C SER A 323 -3.97 3.60 16.93
N ALA A 324 -4.92 2.98 16.25
CA ALA A 324 -5.23 1.56 16.42
C ALA A 324 -4.12 0.63 15.92
N SER A 325 -3.32 1.01 14.91
CA SER A 325 -2.15 0.25 14.47
C SER A 325 -1.10 0.11 15.58
N VAL A 326 -0.87 1.17 16.35
CA VAL A 326 0.05 1.11 17.50
C VAL A 326 -0.48 0.16 18.58
N VAL A 327 -1.76 0.24 18.88
CA VAL A 327 -2.42 -0.65 19.85
C VAL A 327 -2.41 -2.09 19.36
N GLY A 328 -2.79 -2.31 18.10
CA GLY A 328 -2.79 -3.61 17.42
C GLY A 328 -1.42 -4.28 17.44
N GLY A 329 -0.36 -3.52 17.16
CA GLY A 329 1.01 -4.00 17.24
C GLY A 329 1.45 -4.45 18.64
N ARG A 330 0.86 -3.88 19.71
CA ARG A 330 1.11 -4.32 21.10
C ARG A 330 0.32 -5.57 21.46
N LEU A 331 -0.91 -5.68 20.96
CA LEU A 331 -1.84 -6.74 21.31
C LEU A 331 -1.69 -8.01 20.44
N VAL A 332 -1.09 -7.89 19.24
CA VAL A 332 -1.02 -8.99 18.27
C VAL A 332 -0.39 -10.26 18.84
N GLY A 333 0.62 -10.13 19.71
CA GLY A 333 1.27 -11.27 20.33
C GLY A 333 0.39 -12.04 21.33
N ARG A 334 -0.65 -11.42 21.87
CA ARG A 334 -1.61 -12.06 22.80
C ARG A 334 -2.90 -12.48 22.12
N ALA A 335 -3.44 -11.62 21.27
CA ALA A 335 -4.74 -11.81 20.65
C ALA A 335 -4.67 -12.52 19.29
N GLY A 336 -3.49 -12.50 18.63
CA GLY A 336 -3.27 -13.18 17.36
C GLY A 336 -4.32 -12.83 16.30
N ARG A 337 -4.85 -13.83 15.61
CA ARG A 337 -5.85 -13.68 14.55
C ARG A 337 -7.21 -13.15 15.02
N ARG A 338 -7.56 -13.32 16.32
CA ARG A 338 -8.78 -12.73 16.90
C ARG A 338 -8.81 -11.21 16.75
N LEU A 339 -7.64 -10.56 16.89
CA LEU A 339 -7.51 -9.13 16.74
C LEU A 339 -7.83 -8.68 15.31
N VAL A 340 -7.37 -9.44 14.32
CA VAL A 340 -7.66 -9.17 12.89
C VAL A 340 -9.15 -9.34 12.60
N ALA A 341 -9.78 -10.41 13.11
CA ALA A 341 -11.21 -10.62 12.94
C ALA A 341 -12.05 -9.52 13.61
N ALA A 342 -11.70 -9.11 14.85
CA ALA A 342 -12.33 -7.99 15.51
C ALA A 342 -12.15 -6.68 14.73
N GLY A 343 -10.96 -6.42 14.20
CA GLY A 343 -10.68 -5.28 13.34
C GLY A 343 -11.55 -5.26 12.09
N LEU A 344 -11.69 -6.39 11.38
CA LEU A 344 -12.55 -6.52 10.21
C LEU A 344 -14.04 -6.26 10.54
N THR A 345 -14.50 -6.78 11.68
CA THR A 345 -15.87 -6.52 12.16
C THR A 345 -16.09 -5.02 12.44
N ILE A 346 -15.11 -4.36 13.09
CA ILE A 346 -15.18 -2.91 13.35
C ILE A 346 -15.18 -2.11 12.05
N VAL A 347 -14.41 -2.53 11.02
CA VAL A 347 -14.46 -1.90 9.68
C VAL A 347 -15.86 -2.01 9.09
N ILE A 348 -16.47 -3.21 9.12
CA ILE A 348 -17.83 -3.44 8.60
C ILE A 348 -18.82 -2.52 9.32
N VAL A 349 -18.78 -2.48 10.66
CA VAL A 349 -19.66 -1.61 11.46
C VAL A 349 -19.47 -0.13 11.07
N GLY A 350 -18.21 0.33 10.96
CA GLY A 350 -17.91 1.70 10.55
C GLY A 350 -18.40 2.04 9.14
N LEU A 351 -18.23 1.13 8.17
CA LEU A 351 -18.76 1.31 6.80
C LEU A 351 -20.28 1.32 6.75
N CYS A 352 -20.96 0.44 7.49
CA CYS A 352 -22.42 0.45 7.61
C CYS A 352 -22.91 1.75 8.26
N ALA A 353 -22.23 2.21 9.30
CA ALA A 353 -22.54 3.48 9.93
C ALA A 353 -22.28 4.69 9.00
N THR A 354 -21.24 4.63 8.17
CA THR A 354 -20.99 5.65 7.12
C THR A 354 -22.12 5.67 6.11
N MET A 355 -22.57 4.50 5.67
CA MET A 355 -23.71 4.37 4.74
C MET A 355 -25.00 4.92 5.36
N ALA A 356 -25.26 4.65 6.63
CA ALA A 356 -26.42 5.19 7.34
C ALA A 356 -26.30 6.73 7.52
N ALA A 357 -25.14 7.24 7.92
CA ALA A 357 -24.90 8.68 8.09
C ALA A 357 -25.16 9.46 6.79
N THR A 358 -24.68 8.95 5.66
CA THR A 358 -24.92 9.60 4.34
C THR A 358 -26.37 9.56 3.89
N ALA A 359 -27.16 8.58 4.36
CA ALA A 359 -28.60 8.49 4.07
C ALA A 359 -29.44 9.39 4.96
N LEU A 360 -29.03 9.59 6.23
CA LEU A 360 -29.76 10.38 7.23
C LEU A 360 -29.44 11.87 7.17
N VAL A 361 -28.24 12.24 6.75
CA VAL A 361 -27.77 13.62 6.70
C VAL A 361 -27.31 13.94 5.27
N PRO A 362 -28.25 14.24 4.34
CA PRO A 362 -27.89 14.61 2.98
C PRO A 362 -27.33 16.04 2.91
N GLY A 363 -26.49 16.31 1.89
CA GLY A 363 -25.97 17.65 1.60
C GLY A 363 -24.60 17.92 2.24
N HIS A 364 -24.28 19.19 2.48
CA HIS A 364 -22.93 19.63 2.89
C HIS A 364 -22.51 19.20 4.30
N ASP A 365 -23.41 18.72 5.15
CA ASP A 365 -23.08 18.26 6.50
C ASP A 365 -22.61 16.80 6.54
N VAL A 366 -22.63 16.09 5.42
CA VAL A 366 -22.19 14.68 5.28
C VAL A 366 -20.77 14.48 5.77
N GLY A 367 -19.85 15.41 5.48
CA GLY A 367 -18.46 15.29 5.91
C GLY A 367 -18.31 15.20 7.44
N LEU A 368 -19.08 15.99 8.18
CA LEU A 368 -19.11 15.96 9.64
C LEU A 368 -19.87 14.75 10.17
N ALA A 369 -21.01 14.42 9.58
CA ALA A 369 -21.84 13.28 9.98
C ALA A 369 -21.08 11.93 9.82
N THR A 370 -20.22 11.82 8.83
CA THR A 370 -19.40 10.61 8.58
C THR A 370 -18.10 10.56 9.38
N ALA A 371 -17.72 11.61 10.11
CA ALA A 371 -16.45 11.69 10.83
C ALA A 371 -16.30 10.58 11.88
N LEU A 372 -17.31 10.37 12.74
CA LEU A 372 -17.29 9.30 13.75
C LEU A 372 -17.37 7.89 13.11
N PRO A 373 -18.28 7.59 12.17
CA PRO A 373 -18.26 6.34 11.42
C PRO A 373 -16.92 6.01 10.76
N LEU A 374 -16.29 6.99 10.10
CA LEU A 374 -15.00 6.82 9.46
C LEU A 374 -13.86 6.61 10.49
N LEU A 375 -13.91 7.30 11.65
CA LEU A 375 -12.97 7.05 12.74
C LEU A 375 -13.07 5.59 13.22
N ILE A 376 -14.29 5.06 13.39
CA ILE A 376 -14.54 3.66 13.78
C ILE A 376 -13.98 2.71 12.71
N ALA A 377 -14.29 2.94 11.43
CA ALA A 377 -13.75 2.15 10.34
C ALA A 377 -12.21 2.19 10.32
N GLY A 378 -11.62 3.36 10.56
CA GLY A 378 -10.18 3.56 10.68
C GLY A 378 -9.56 2.76 11.84
N VAL A 379 -10.18 2.79 13.02
CA VAL A 379 -9.76 1.96 14.17
C VAL A 379 -9.73 0.48 13.78
N GLY A 380 -10.80 -0.02 13.15
CA GLY A 380 -10.84 -1.37 12.61
C GLY A 380 -9.70 -1.66 11.64
N SER A 381 -9.44 -0.74 10.71
CA SER A 381 -8.35 -0.80 9.72
C SER A 381 -6.97 -0.96 10.38
N GLY A 382 -6.67 -0.17 11.39
CA GLY A 382 -5.40 -0.26 12.13
C GLY A 382 -5.21 -1.60 12.83
N LEU A 383 -6.30 -2.20 13.33
CA LEU A 383 -6.30 -3.53 13.93
C LEU A 383 -6.21 -4.68 12.89
N VAL A 384 -6.41 -4.38 11.61
CA VAL A 384 -6.25 -5.36 10.51
C VAL A 384 -4.85 -5.31 9.90
N ILE A 385 -4.45 -4.16 9.34
CA ILE A 385 -3.25 -4.06 8.47
C ILE A 385 -2.00 -4.52 9.20
N SER A 386 -1.69 -3.88 10.32
CA SER A 386 -0.46 -4.11 11.08
C SER A 386 -0.42 -5.52 11.73
N PRO A 387 -1.46 -5.96 12.45
CA PRO A 387 -1.47 -7.31 13.02
C PRO A 387 -1.47 -8.41 11.97
N ASN A 388 -2.21 -8.26 10.86
CA ASN A 388 -2.22 -9.26 9.80
C ASN A 388 -0.83 -9.41 9.17
N GLN A 389 -0.12 -8.31 8.90
CA GLN A 389 1.24 -8.36 8.37
C GLN A 389 2.20 -9.05 9.36
N ALA A 390 2.13 -8.72 10.65
CA ALA A 390 2.96 -9.33 11.68
C ALA A 390 2.73 -10.84 11.80
N ILE A 391 1.48 -11.30 11.75
CA ILE A 391 1.11 -12.72 11.85
C ILE A 391 1.48 -13.45 10.57
N THR A 392 1.19 -12.91 9.41
CA THR A 392 1.48 -13.53 8.10
C THR A 392 2.96 -13.82 7.96
N LEU A 393 3.80 -12.88 8.38
CA LEU A 393 5.25 -13.00 8.31
C LEU A 393 5.87 -13.69 9.54
N SER A 394 5.07 -14.14 10.51
CA SER A 394 5.59 -14.69 11.79
C SER A 394 6.38 -15.98 11.61
N GLU A 395 5.94 -16.87 10.73
CA GLU A 395 6.55 -18.16 10.46
C GLU A 395 7.57 -18.13 9.31
N VAL A 396 7.79 -16.94 8.72
CA VAL A 396 8.77 -16.75 7.66
C VAL A 396 10.16 -16.64 8.28
N PRO A 397 11.13 -17.46 7.84
CA PRO A 397 12.53 -17.30 8.26
C PRO A 397 13.03 -15.88 7.94
N PRO A 398 13.83 -15.26 8.83
CA PRO A 398 14.35 -13.91 8.57
C PRO A 398 15.14 -13.78 7.26
N ALA A 399 15.78 -14.85 6.78
CA ALA A 399 16.51 -14.88 5.53
C ALA A 399 15.62 -14.64 4.29
N GLY A 400 14.35 -15.09 4.30
CA GLY A 400 13.39 -14.89 3.22
C GLY A 400 12.35 -13.80 3.50
N GLY A 401 12.62 -12.90 4.45
CA GLY A 401 11.66 -11.93 4.92
C GLY A 401 11.30 -10.86 3.89
N GLY A 402 12.25 -10.43 3.06
CA GLY A 402 12.03 -9.44 2.00
C GLY A 402 11.16 -9.99 0.87
N SER A 403 11.47 -11.17 0.35
CA SER A 403 10.69 -11.83 -0.70
C SER A 403 9.27 -12.15 -0.24
N ALA A 404 9.10 -12.71 0.96
CA ALA A 404 7.78 -13.00 1.52
C ALA A 404 6.95 -11.72 1.75
N ALA A 405 7.56 -10.65 2.22
CA ALA A 405 6.90 -9.36 2.34
C ALA A 405 6.54 -8.76 0.97
N GLY A 406 7.42 -8.91 -0.02
CA GLY A 406 7.17 -8.51 -1.41
C GLY A 406 5.93 -9.19 -1.99
N VAL A 407 5.80 -10.51 -1.84
CA VAL A 407 4.62 -11.27 -2.28
C VAL A 407 3.34 -10.80 -1.58
N LEU A 408 3.39 -10.62 -0.25
CA LEU A 408 2.25 -10.12 0.52
C LEU A 408 1.81 -8.74 0.01
N GLN A 409 2.76 -7.83 -0.19
CA GLN A 409 2.50 -6.47 -0.68
C GLN A 409 2.01 -6.46 -2.14
N THR A 410 2.51 -7.36 -3.00
CA THR A 410 1.97 -7.54 -4.35
C THR A 410 0.51 -7.97 -4.29
N GLY A 411 0.14 -8.91 -3.42
CA GLY A 411 -1.25 -9.28 -3.17
C GLY A 411 -2.12 -8.09 -2.73
N GLN A 412 -1.60 -7.22 -1.86
CA GLN A 412 -2.28 -5.98 -1.46
C GLN A 412 -2.50 -5.04 -2.65
N ARG A 413 -1.52 -4.88 -3.55
CA ARG A 413 -1.64 -4.04 -4.75
C ARG A 413 -2.63 -4.60 -5.75
N LEU A 414 -2.61 -5.91 -5.98
CA LEU A 414 -3.59 -6.60 -6.80
C LEU A 414 -5.01 -6.41 -6.24
N GLY A 415 -5.18 -6.61 -4.94
CA GLY A 415 -6.45 -6.36 -4.26
C GLY A 415 -6.92 -4.92 -4.48
N SER A 416 -6.06 -3.93 -4.22
CA SER A 416 -6.38 -2.51 -4.41
C SER A 416 -6.83 -2.19 -5.83
N SER A 417 -6.13 -2.69 -6.85
CA SER A 417 -6.46 -2.42 -8.26
C SER A 417 -7.77 -3.06 -8.68
N ILE A 418 -7.97 -4.32 -8.31
CA ILE A 418 -9.24 -5.04 -8.57
C ILE A 418 -10.39 -4.36 -7.84
N GLY A 419 -10.18 -3.97 -6.59
CA GLY A 419 -11.19 -3.32 -5.76
C GLY A 419 -11.62 -1.97 -6.31
N ILE A 420 -10.66 -1.10 -6.67
CA ILE A 420 -10.96 0.21 -7.28
C ILE A 420 -11.74 0.03 -8.60
N ALA A 421 -11.35 -0.93 -9.44
CA ALA A 421 -12.03 -1.18 -10.70
C ALA A 421 -13.47 -1.71 -10.48
N ALA A 422 -13.66 -2.67 -9.58
CA ALA A 422 -14.98 -3.23 -9.26
C ALA A 422 -15.91 -2.17 -8.67
N VAL A 423 -15.40 -1.41 -7.69
CA VAL A 423 -16.15 -0.32 -7.04
C VAL A 423 -16.46 0.79 -8.05
N GLY A 424 -15.48 1.21 -8.84
CA GLY A 424 -15.66 2.24 -9.87
C GLY A 424 -16.69 1.85 -10.91
N SER A 425 -16.67 0.61 -11.40
CA SER A 425 -17.64 0.09 -12.37
C SER A 425 -19.06 0.18 -11.83
N ILE A 426 -19.29 -0.27 -10.59
CA ILE A 426 -20.63 -0.25 -9.96
C ILE A 426 -21.04 1.18 -9.60
N PHE A 427 -20.11 2.00 -9.12
CA PHE A 427 -20.34 3.40 -8.80
C PHE A 427 -20.80 4.18 -10.03
N PHE A 428 -20.04 4.14 -11.13
CA PHE A 428 -20.37 4.89 -12.34
C PHE A 428 -21.60 4.36 -13.06
N SER A 429 -21.87 3.05 -13.06
CA SER A 429 -23.09 2.50 -13.62
C SER A 429 -24.35 2.89 -12.81
N SER A 430 -24.19 3.20 -11.53
CA SER A 430 -25.27 3.66 -10.65
C SER A 430 -25.45 5.17 -10.62
N LEU A 431 -24.51 5.95 -11.21
CA LEU A 431 -24.54 7.39 -11.19
C LEU A 431 -25.81 8.03 -11.80
N PRO A 432 -26.42 7.47 -12.87
CA PRO A 432 -27.70 7.96 -13.38
C PRO A 432 -28.85 7.91 -12.36
N GLN A 433 -28.73 7.11 -11.30
CA GLN A 433 -29.69 7.02 -10.19
C GLN A 433 -29.40 8.06 -9.08
N GLY A 434 -28.36 8.89 -9.25
CA GLY A 434 -27.92 9.91 -8.31
C GLY A 434 -26.69 9.54 -7.49
N TRP A 435 -25.96 10.57 -7.06
CA TRP A 435 -24.70 10.43 -6.30
C TRP A 435 -24.83 9.61 -5.00
N PRO A 436 -25.90 9.81 -4.16
CA PRO A 436 -26.06 9.03 -2.94
C PRO A 436 -26.24 7.53 -3.22
N THR A 437 -26.98 7.18 -4.28
CA THR A 437 -27.20 5.78 -4.69
C THR A 437 -25.91 5.16 -5.21
N ALA A 438 -25.17 5.87 -6.05
CA ALA A 438 -23.88 5.42 -6.55
C ALA A 438 -22.87 5.18 -5.41
N PHE A 439 -22.81 6.08 -4.44
CA PHE A 439 -21.95 5.94 -3.26
C PHE A 439 -22.35 4.71 -2.42
N ARG A 440 -23.64 4.53 -2.16
CA ARG A 440 -24.17 3.37 -1.42
C ARG A 440 -23.82 2.06 -2.11
N HIS A 441 -24.00 1.95 -3.43
CA HIS A 441 -23.62 0.75 -4.18
C HIS A 441 -22.12 0.49 -4.15
N GLY A 442 -21.30 1.53 -4.24
CA GLY A 442 -19.85 1.44 -4.03
C GLY A 442 -19.51 0.87 -2.65
N LEU A 443 -20.11 1.38 -1.58
CA LEU A 443 -19.91 0.86 -0.22
C LEU A 443 -20.31 -0.60 -0.05
N LEU A 444 -21.36 -1.08 -0.74
CA LEU A 444 -21.75 -2.49 -0.71
C LEU A 444 -20.68 -3.40 -1.29
N VAL A 445 -19.98 -2.98 -2.36
CA VAL A 445 -18.84 -3.74 -2.89
C VAL A 445 -17.71 -3.80 -1.88
N LEU A 446 -17.40 -2.68 -1.21
CA LEU A 446 -16.38 -2.65 -0.15
C LEU A 446 -16.73 -3.58 1.00
N LEU A 447 -17.99 -3.54 1.46
CA LEU A 447 -18.49 -4.42 2.51
C LEU A 447 -18.37 -5.89 2.12
N THR A 448 -18.67 -6.24 0.85
CA THR A 448 -18.51 -7.61 0.35
C THR A 448 -17.04 -8.06 0.42
N CYS A 449 -16.11 -7.24 -0.05
CA CYS A 449 -14.68 -7.56 0.01
C CYS A 449 -14.18 -7.75 1.46
N VAL A 450 -14.56 -6.85 2.36
CA VAL A 450 -14.16 -6.93 3.78
C VAL A 450 -14.80 -8.14 4.46
N SER A 451 -16.06 -8.48 4.09
CA SER A 451 -16.74 -9.67 4.61
C SER A 451 -16.06 -10.97 4.17
N ILE A 452 -15.59 -11.06 2.93
CA ILE A 452 -14.78 -12.21 2.47
C ILE A 452 -13.48 -12.31 3.29
N ALA A 453 -12.80 -11.18 3.58
CA ALA A 453 -11.64 -11.18 4.44
C ALA A 453 -11.98 -11.65 5.87
N LEU A 454 -13.14 -11.25 6.40
CA LEU A 454 -13.61 -11.69 7.72
C LEU A 454 -13.92 -13.20 7.75
N LEU A 455 -14.54 -13.74 6.71
CA LEU A 455 -14.78 -15.19 6.58
C LEU A 455 -13.45 -15.97 6.57
N ALA A 456 -12.43 -15.48 5.85
CA ALA A 456 -11.11 -16.08 5.85
C ALA A 456 -10.44 -16.04 7.25
N ALA A 457 -10.59 -14.92 7.97
CA ALA A 457 -10.08 -14.78 9.34
C ALA A 457 -10.84 -15.70 10.32
N GLY A 458 -12.16 -15.81 10.19
CA GLY A 458 -13.02 -16.72 10.97
C GLY A 458 -12.67 -18.18 10.77
N TYR A 459 -12.48 -18.60 9.51
CA TYR A 459 -12.02 -19.94 9.18
C TYR A 459 -10.67 -20.28 9.86
N ASP A 460 -9.76 -19.31 9.91
CA ASP A 460 -8.48 -19.47 10.61
C ASP A 460 -8.69 -19.70 12.11
N LEU A 461 -9.59 -18.94 12.74
CA LEU A 461 -9.88 -19.07 14.16
C LEU A 461 -10.49 -20.43 14.51
N ILE A 462 -11.51 -20.86 13.77
CA ILE A 462 -12.22 -22.14 14.03
C ILE A 462 -11.23 -23.32 14.00
N ARG A 463 -10.34 -23.35 13.01
CA ARG A 463 -9.35 -24.42 12.91
C ARG A 463 -8.22 -24.33 13.95
N THR A 464 -7.98 -23.17 14.52
CA THR A 464 -7.00 -23.01 15.62
C THR A 464 -7.54 -23.53 16.94
N TYR A 465 -8.87 -23.47 17.15
CA TYR A 465 -9.53 -24.02 18.34
C TYR A 465 -9.73 -25.54 18.32
N ARG A 466 -9.73 -26.16 17.14
CA ARG A 466 -9.92 -27.59 16.98
C ARG A 466 -8.62 -28.42 17.09
N ARG A 467 -7.49 -27.74 17.28
CA ARG A 467 -6.18 -28.35 17.56
C ARG A 467 -5.73 -28.08 18.99
#